data_94730c0887262a614cedbf322d71a78d
#
_entry.id   94730c0887262a614cedbf322d71a78d
#
_cell.length_a   1.000
_cell.length_b   1.000
_cell.length_c   1.000
_cell.angle_alpha   90.00
_cell.angle_beta   90.00
_cell.angle_gamma   90.00
#
_symmetry.space_group_name_H-M   'P 1'
#
loop_
_entity.id
_entity.type
_entity.pdbx_description
1 polymer ?
#
loop_
_entity_poly.entity_id
_entity_poly.type
_entity_poly.pdbx_seq_one_letter_code
_entity_poly.pdbx_strand_id
1 'polypeptide(L)'
;MHALVYTGTQKIDYRKEKDPTPKPGESIIKVQASGICGSDMHAFHGQDERRVPPLILGHEISGKALDGKLKDKNVVVNPLISCDKCEYCKNNREHLCPERTMIGMSTPIKREGGLAELVSVPEKNIFQISEKLNIKEAAL
;
A
#
# COMPACT_ATOMS: atom_id res chain seq x y z
N MET A 1 14.87 -5.00 -3.32
CA MET A 1 14.52 -3.64 -2.84
C MET A 1 14.92 -3.44 -1.39
N HIS A 2 15.07 -2.19 -0.95
CA HIS A 2 15.17 -1.86 0.47
C HIS A 2 13.81 -1.50 1.03
N ALA A 3 13.59 -1.82 2.30
CA ALA A 3 12.33 -1.54 3.00
C ALA A 3 12.55 -1.27 4.49
N LEU A 4 11.61 -0.53 5.09
CA LEU A 4 11.44 -0.39 6.51
C LEU A 4 10.47 -1.47 6.98
N VAL A 5 10.97 -2.51 7.63
CA VAL A 5 10.16 -3.66 8.05
C VAL A 5 9.86 -3.56 9.54
N TYR A 6 8.58 -3.47 9.87
CA TYR A 6 8.10 -3.61 11.25
C TYR A 6 8.32 -5.05 11.70
N THR A 7 9.18 -5.26 12.69
CA THR A 7 9.60 -6.57 13.17
C THR A 7 9.09 -6.88 14.58
N GLY A 8 8.45 -5.93 15.23
CA GLY A 8 7.85 -6.06 16.56
C GLY A 8 7.62 -4.71 17.22
N THR A 9 7.01 -4.70 18.39
CA THR A 9 6.73 -3.47 19.14
C THR A 9 7.99 -2.61 19.29
N GLN A 10 7.91 -1.37 18.81
CA GLN A 10 8.98 -0.37 18.77
C GLN A 10 10.24 -0.83 18.01
N LYS A 11 10.07 -1.73 17.03
CA LYS A 11 11.18 -2.24 16.21
C LYS A 11 10.85 -2.13 14.72
N ILE A 12 11.66 -1.38 14.00
CA ILE A 12 11.64 -1.29 12.55
C ILE A 12 13.08 -1.48 12.06
N ASP A 13 13.26 -2.41 11.13
CA ASP A 13 14.55 -2.69 10.51
C ASP A 13 14.59 -2.14 9.10
N TYR A 14 15.58 -1.32 8.78
CA TYR A 14 15.90 -0.98 7.40
C TYR A 14 16.78 -2.08 6.81
N ARG A 15 16.23 -2.84 5.87
CA ARG A 15 16.91 -4.00 5.31
C ARG A 15 16.54 -4.30 3.87
N LYS A 16 17.31 -5.18 3.25
CA LYS A 16 17.01 -5.70 1.91
C LYS A 16 15.95 -6.79 1.99
N GLU A 17 14.90 -6.61 1.22
CA GLU A 17 13.80 -7.56 1.02
C GLU A 17 13.73 -8.00 -0.45
N LYS A 18 13.01 -9.09 -0.72
CA LYS A 18 12.71 -9.49 -2.10
C LYS A 18 11.82 -8.45 -2.77
N ASP A 19 12.04 -8.23 -4.05
CA ASP A 19 11.14 -7.39 -4.84
C ASP A 19 9.74 -8.03 -4.87
N PRO A 20 8.68 -7.23 -4.81
CA PRO A 20 7.32 -7.75 -4.87
C PRO A 20 7.05 -8.38 -6.23
N THR A 21 6.35 -9.51 -6.22
CA THR A 21 5.86 -10.16 -7.45
C THR A 21 4.39 -9.83 -7.62
N PRO A 22 4.01 -9.07 -8.66
CA PRO A 22 2.62 -8.69 -8.88
C PRO A 22 1.76 -9.91 -9.22
N LYS A 23 0.55 -9.95 -8.68
CA LYS A 23 -0.48 -10.91 -9.09
C LYS A 23 -1.14 -10.45 -10.39
N PRO A 24 -1.86 -11.32 -11.11
CA PRO A 24 -2.67 -10.89 -12.25
C PRO A 24 -3.59 -9.71 -11.88
N GLY A 25 -3.52 -8.62 -12.64
CA GLY A 25 -4.27 -7.38 -12.38
C GLY A 25 -3.63 -6.45 -11.35
N GLU A 26 -2.40 -6.72 -10.93
CA GLU A 26 -1.59 -5.80 -10.10
C GLU A 26 -0.45 -5.20 -10.92
N SER A 27 0.01 -4.03 -10.50
CA SER A 27 1.17 -3.33 -11.04
C SER A 27 2.17 -2.99 -9.95
N ILE A 28 3.44 -2.89 -10.33
CA ILE A 28 4.52 -2.44 -9.46
C ILE A 28 4.62 -0.93 -9.49
N ILE A 29 4.59 -0.33 -8.32
CA ILE A 29 4.84 1.09 -8.13
C ILE A 29 6.23 1.27 -7.54
N LYS A 30 7.07 2.07 -8.22
CA LYS A 30 8.30 2.61 -7.64
C LYS A 30 7.91 3.77 -6.73
N VAL A 31 8.00 3.54 -5.44
CA VAL A 31 7.60 4.52 -4.43
C VAL A 31 8.55 5.72 -4.46
N GLN A 32 8.01 6.91 -4.49
CA GLN A 32 8.76 8.17 -4.40
C GLN A 32 8.49 8.91 -3.09
N ALA A 33 7.30 8.71 -2.52
CA ALA A 33 7.00 9.14 -1.16
C ALA A 33 5.97 8.19 -0.53
N SER A 34 6.11 7.98 0.76
CA SER A 34 5.13 7.29 1.59
C SER A 34 4.96 8.08 2.88
N GLY A 35 3.73 8.48 3.18
CA GLY A 35 3.38 9.12 4.44
C GLY A 35 3.45 8.15 5.61
N ILE A 36 3.64 8.68 6.80
CA ILE A 36 3.53 7.93 8.06
C ILE A 36 2.24 8.35 8.75
N CYS A 37 1.25 7.51 8.68
CA CYS A 37 -0.05 7.73 9.31
C CYS A 37 0.00 7.47 10.82
N GLY A 38 -0.91 8.09 11.56
CA GLY A 38 -1.11 7.75 12.98
C GLY A 38 -1.37 6.26 13.23
N SER A 39 -1.99 5.58 12.27
CA SER A 39 -2.22 4.13 12.35
C SER A 39 -0.93 3.30 12.22
N ASP A 40 0.09 3.79 11.52
CA ASP A 40 1.41 3.16 11.49
C ASP A 40 2.11 3.31 12.84
N MET A 41 1.91 4.45 13.50
CA MET A 41 2.40 4.67 14.88
C MET A 41 1.72 3.75 15.88
N HIS A 42 0.40 3.51 15.76
CA HIS A 42 -0.31 2.51 16.57
C HIS A 42 0.28 1.11 16.38
N ALA A 43 0.56 0.71 15.14
CA ALA A 43 1.23 -0.55 14.85
C ALA A 43 2.62 -0.62 15.51
N PHE A 44 3.43 0.44 15.34
CA PHE A 44 4.76 0.54 15.93
C PHE A 44 4.73 0.37 17.46
N HIS A 45 3.72 0.92 18.12
CA HIS A 45 3.53 0.76 19.57
C HIS A 45 2.87 -0.57 19.98
N GLY A 46 2.58 -1.46 19.03
CA GLY A 46 1.94 -2.76 19.30
C GLY A 46 0.45 -2.65 19.66
N GLN A 47 -0.22 -1.58 19.23
CA GLN A 47 -1.62 -1.29 19.54
C GLN A 47 -2.58 -1.61 18.38
N ASP A 48 -2.12 -2.24 17.31
CA ASP A 48 -2.96 -2.65 16.17
C ASP A 48 -2.75 -4.14 15.86
N GLU A 49 -3.68 -4.96 16.30
CA GLU A 49 -3.67 -6.41 16.12
C GLU A 49 -3.75 -6.84 14.63
N ARG A 50 -4.17 -5.93 13.74
CA ARG A 50 -4.26 -6.20 12.30
C ARG A 50 -2.91 -6.08 11.58
N ARG A 51 -1.89 -5.57 12.25
CA ARG A 51 -0.54 -5.39 11.73
C ARG A 51 0.45 -6.29 12.46
N VAL A 52 0.39 -7.58 12.10
CA VAL A 52 1.25 -8.62 12.68
C VAL A 52 2.63 -8.58 12.01
N PRO A 53 3.73 -8.46 12.77
CA PRO A 53 5.07 -8.49 12.23
C PRO A 53 5.48 -9.92 11.77
N PRO A 54 6.42 -10.06 10.80
CA PRO A 54 7.05 -8.99 10.06
C PRO A 54 6.14 -8.41 8.97
N LEU A 55 6.13 -7.07 8.80
CA LEU A 55 5.29 -6.38 7.86
C LEU A 55 5.96 -5.07 7.40
N ILE A 56 5.90 -4.77 6.11
CA ILE A 56 6.19 -3.42 5.61
C ILE A 56 4.94 -2.57 5.81
N LEU A 57 5.04 -1.51 6.59
CA LEU A 57 3.98 -0.56 6.86
C LEU A 57 3.87 0.50 5.73
N GLY A 58 3.00 1.49 5.92
CA GLY A 58 2.80 2.61 4.99
C GLY A 58 1.71 2.34 3.96
N HIS A 59 0.76 3.26 3.87
CA HIS A 59 -0.40 3.15 2.98
C HIS A 59 -0.78 4.48 2.32
N GLU A 60 -0.06 5.54 2.59
CA GLU A 60 -0.15 6.84 1.95
C GLU A 60 0.98 6.91 0.92
N ILE A 61 0.70 6.54 -0.33
CA ILE A 61 1.74 6.21 -1.31
C ILE A 61 1.56 7.02 -2.58
N SER A 62 2.64 7.65 -3.01
CA SER A 62 2.80 8.17 -4.36
C SER A 62 4.08 7.65 -5.01
N GLY A 63 4.08 7.57 -6.32
CA GLY A 63 5.22 7.03 -7.03
C GLY A 63 5.02 6.98 -8.54
N LYS A 64 5.82 6.15 -9.19
CA LYS A 64 5.76 5.91 -10.64
C LYS A 64 5.37 4.46 -10.90
N ALA A 65 4.35 4.23 -11.72
CA ALA A 65 4.00 2.88 -12.16
C ALA A 65 5.09 2.35 -13.11
N LEU A 66 5.60 1.14 -12.83
CA LEU A 66 6.64 0.51 -13.66
C LEU A 66 6.06 -0.35 -14.77
N ASP A 67 4.81 -0.78 -14.63
CA ASP A 67 4.10 -1.65 -15.57
C ASP A 67 2.60 -1.35 -15.59
N GLY A 68 1.81 -2.21 -16.24
CA GLY A 68 0.35 -2.10 -16.30
C GLY A 68 -0.16 -0.92 -17.15
N LYS A 69 -1.44 -0.60 -16.98
CA LYS A 69 -2.14 0.43 -17.78
C LYS A 69 -1.57 1.84 -17.62
N LEU A 70 -1.02 2.14 -16.46
CA LEU A 70 -0.46 3.46 -16.13
C LEU A 70 1.07 3.45 -16.13
N LYS A 71 1.69 2.53 -16.88
CA LYS A 71 3.15 2.47 -17.00
C LYS A 71 3.74 3.84 -17.28
N ASP A 72 4.82 4.17 -16.58
CA ASP A 72 5.58 5.43 -16.68
C ASP A 72 4.83 6.69 -16.20
N LYS A 73 3.61 6.56 -15.67
CA LYS A 73 2.86 7.70 -15.12
C LYS A 73 3.14 7.90 -13.62
N ASN A 74 3.04 9.14 -13.18
CA ASN A 74 2.99 9.49 -11.78
C ASN A 74 1.62 9.13 -11.22
N VAL A 75 1.60 8.44 -10.09
CA VAL A 75 0.40 7.86 -9.53
C VAL A 75 0.34 8.00 -8.01
N VAL A 76 -0.89 7.92 -7.50
CA VAL A 76 -1.18 7.72 -6.08
C VAL A 76 -1.96 6.43 -5.90
N VAL A 77 -1.93 5.89 -4.70
CA VAL A 77 -2.55 4.61 -4.37
C VAL A 77 -3.71 4.81 -3.42
N ASN A 78 -4.90 4.32 -3.79
CA ASN A 78 -5.96 4.08 -2.81
C ASN A 78 -5.62 2.79 -2.04
N PRO A 79 -5.33 2.88 -0.73
CA PRO A 79 -4.87 1.70 0.02
C PRO A 79 -5.96 0.67 0.28
N LEU A 80 -7.24 1.02 0.16
CA LEU A 80 -8.35 0.12 0.45
C LEU A 80 -8.61 -0.83 -0.71
N ILE A 81 -8.40 -2.13 -0.49
CA ILE A 81 -8.61 -3.18 -1.48
C ILE A 81 -9.90 -3.92 -1.15
N SER A 82 -10.88 -3.85 -2.03
CA SER A 82 -12.18 -4.51 -1.93
C SER A 82 -12.21 -5.84 -2.70
N CYS A 83 -13.21 -6.69 -2.41
CA CYS A 83 -13.35 -8.01 -3.05
C CYS A 83 -14.04 -7.97 -4.42
N ASP A 84 -14.67 -6.85 -4.80
CA ASP A 84 -15.40 -6.58 -6.05
C ASP A 84 -16.64 -7.47 -6.33
N LYS A 85 -16.92 -8.45 -5.50
CA LYS A 85 -17.98 -9.45 -5.73
C LYS A 85 -19.15 -9.39 -4.76
N CYS A 86 -18.96 -8.81 -3.56
CA CYS A 86 -20.03 -8.72 -2.57
C CYS A 86 -21.06 -7.62 -2.93
N GLU A 87 -22.20 -7.64 -2.27
CA GLU A 87 -23.29 -6.68 -2.48
C GLU A 87 -22.83 -5.22 -2.31
N TYR A 88 -21.99 -4.96 -1.31
CA TYR A 88 -21.45 -3.61 -1.09
C TYR A 88 -20.59 -3.15 -2.25
N CYS A 89 -19.70 -3.98 -2.76
CA CYS A 89 -18.84 -3.63 -3.89
C CYS A 89 -19.66 -3.40 -5.16
N LYS A 90 -20.66 -4.23 -5.43
CA LYS A 90 -21.55 -4.08 -6.60
C LYS A 90 -22.39 -2.80 -6.56
N ASN A 91 -22.59 -2.24 -5.38
CA ASN A 91 -23.34 -1.00 -5.17
C ASN A 91 -22.44 0.24 -4.89
N ASN A 92 -21.17 0.20 -5.30
CA ASN A 92 -20.17 1.27 -5.11
C ASN A 92 -19.98 1.67 -3.63
N ARG A 93 -20.03 0.70 -2.73
CA ARG A 93 -19.86 0.86 -1.29
C ARG A 93 -18.70 0.00 -0.76
N GLU A 94 -17.57 0.04 -1.47
CA GLU A 94 -16.40 -0.80 -1.21
C GLU A 94 -15.85 -0.63 0.21
N HIS A 95 -16.02 0.55 0.81
CA HIS A 95 -15.63 0.83 2.19
C HIS A 95 -16.39 -0.02 3.23
N LEU A 96 -17.54 -0.61 2.84
CA LEU A 96 -18.32 -1.55 3.66
C LEU A 96 -18.03 -3.01 3.31
N CYS A 97 -17.13 -3.30 2.40
CA CYS A 97 -16.78 -4.66 2.01
C CYS A 97 -16.30 -5.48 3.22
N PRO A 98 -16.94 -6.61 3.56
CA PRO A 98 -16.53 -7.45 4.70
C PRO A 98 -15.18 -8.12 4.47
N GLU A 99 -14.79 -8.35 3.21
CA GLU A 99 -13.51 -8.96 2.82
C GLU A 99 -12.45 -7.90 2.47
N ARG A 100 -12.68 -6.62 2.83
CA ARG A 100 -11.70 -5.58 2.53
C ARG A 100 -10.39 -5.82 3.26
N THR A 101 -9.30 -5.56 2.56
CA THR A 101 -7.96 -5.46 3.13
C THR A 101 -7.35 -4.12 2.80
N MET A 102 -6.15 -3.85 3.29
CA MET A 102 -5.47 -2.58 3.06
C MET A 102 -3.97 -2.82 2.82
N ILE A 103 -3.37 -2.00 2.00
CA ILE A 103 -1.91 -1.92 1.84
C ILE A 103 -1.29 -1.62 3.22
N GLY A 104 -0.21 -2.30 3.60
CA GLY A 104 0.42 -2.15 4.91
C GLY A 104 -0.34 -2.83 6.07
N MET A 105 -1.16 -3.85 5.78
CA MET A 105 -1.87 -4.67 6.77
C MET A 105 -1.57 -6.15 6.62
N SER A 106 -1.67 -6.89 7.76
CA SER A 106 -1.49 -8.35 7.80
C SER A 106 -2.81 -9.11 7.68
N THR A 107 -3.91 -8.55 8.17
CA THR A 107 -5.21 -9.22 8.23
C THR A 107 -6.30 -8.40 7.50
N PRO A 108 -7.32 -9.03 6.93
CA PRO A 108 -7.52 -10.48 6.77
C PRO A 108 -6.57 -11.14 5.76
N ILE A 109 -5.96 -10.38 4.87
CA ILE A 109 -4.98 -10.83 3.87
C ILE A 109 -3.77 -9.93 3.95
N LYS A 110 -2.59 -10.53 4.13
CA LYS A 110 -1.34 -9.78 4.21
C LYS A 110 -1.06 -9.03 2.91
N ARG A 111 -0.82 -7.73 3.05
CA ARG A 111 -0.40 -6.80 1.99
C ARG A 111 0.76 -5.96 2.52
N GLU A 112 1.90 -6.08 1.88
CA GLU A 112 3.05 -5.23 2.19
C GLU A 112 2.76 -3.78 1.80
N GLY A 113 3.31 -2.84 2.56
CA GLY A 113 3.06 -1.41 2.43
C GLY A 113 4.11 -0.66 1.61
N GLY A 114 3.98 0.67 1.62
CA GLY A 114 4.78 1.60 0.84
C GLY A 114 6.03 2.15 1.54
N LEU A 115 6.34 1.74 2.76
CA LEU A 115 7.64 2.07 3.37
C LEU A 115 8.76 1.19 2.79
N ALA A 116 8.81 1.13 1.45
CA ALA A 116 9.74 0.36 0.64
C ALA A 116 9.99 1.06 -0.70
N GLU A 117 11.02 0.64 -1.43
CA GLU A 117 11.30 1.17 -2.77
C GLU A 117 10.24 0.76 -3.81
N LEU A 118 9.63 -0.42 -3.64
CA LEU A 118 8.63 -0.98 -4.55
C LEU A 118 7.44 -1.54 -3.76
N VAL A 119 6.24 -1.41 -4.33
CA VAL A 119 5.02 -2.02 -3.80
C VAL A 119 4.15 -2.56 -4.93
N SER A 120 3.53 -3.73 -4.73
CA SER A 120 2.55 -4.30 -5.66
C SER A 120 1.14 -3.86 -5.27
N VAL A 121 0.39 -3.31 -6.24
CA VAL A 121 -0.92 -2.69 -6.02
C VAL A 121 -1.89 -3.14 -7.12
N PRO A 122 -3.15 -3.51 -6.79
CA PRO A 122 -4.17 -3.75 -7.81
C PRO A 122 -4.37 -2.52 -8.70
N GLU A 123 -4.40 -2.72 -10.03
CA GLU A 123 -4.51 -1.63 -11.00
C GLU A 123 -5.71 -0.69 -10.76
N LYS A 124 -6.83 -1.22 -10.26
CA LYS A 124 -8.01 -0.44 -9.89
C LYS A 124 -7.78 0.55 -8.74
N ASN A 125 -6.75 0.31 -7.95
CA ASN A 125 -6.36 1.13 -6.79
C ASN A 125 -5.30 2.17 -7.13
N ILE A 126 -4.89 2.26 -8.40
CA ILE A 126 -3.83 3.17 -8.86
C ILE A 126 -4.47 4.30 -9.68
N PHE A 127 -4.20 5.53 -9.30
CA PHE A 127 -4.76 6.72 -9.95
C PHE A 127 -3.65 7.62 -10.47
N GLN A 128 -3.73 7.97 -11.75
CA GLN A 128 -2.79 8.92 -12.33
C GLN A 128 -3.01 10.31 -11.74
N ILE A 129 -1.92 10.99 -11.43
CA ILE A 129 -1.93 12.38 -10.98
C ILE A 129 -1.38 13.30 -12.07
N SER A 130 -1.73 14.59 -11.95
CA SER A 130 -1.20 15.63 -12.85
C SER A 130 0.32 15.74 -12.69
N GLU A 131 1.04 15.92 -13.80
CA GLU A 131 2.48 16.19 -13.80
C GLU A 131 2.86 17.51 -13.09
N LYS A 132 1.87 18.42 -12.92
CA LYS A 132 2.04 19.68 -12.20
C LYS A 132 2.02 19.50 -10.67
N LEU A 133 1.51 18.37 -10.19
CA LEU A 133 1.45 18.09 -8.75
C LEU A 133 2.80 17.54 -8.28
N ASN A 134 3.28 18.11 -7.17
CA ASN A 134 4.48 17.57 -6.53
C ASN A 134 4.20 16.14 -6.04
N ILE A 135 4.95 15.19 -6.54
CA ILE A 135 4.71 13.77 -6.25
C ILE A 135 4.88 13.44 -4.76
N LYS A 136 5.73 14.17 -4.05
CA LYS A 136 5.91 13.96 -2.61
C LYS A 136 4.68 14.43 -1.81
N GLU A 137 4.07 15.55 -2.22
CA GLU A 137 2.86 16.07 -1.59
C GLU A 137 1.63 15.23 -1.93
N ALA A 138 1.66 14.55 -3.06
CA ALA A 138 0.57 13.68 -3.50
C ALA A 138 0.41 12.40 -2.66
N ALA A 139 1.35 12.10 -1.79
CA ALA A 139 1.26 10.94 -0.88
C ALA A 139 0.34 11.19 0.33
N LEU A 140 -0.02 12.46 0.60
CA LEU A 140 -0.79 12.91 1.77
C LEU A 140 -2.30 13.01 1.46
#